data_2dba2bb2963cefd193d8715576874b21
#
_entry.id   2dba2bb2963cefd193d8715576874b21
#
_cell.length_a   1.000
_cell.length_b   1.000
_cell.length_c   1.000
_cell.angle_alpha   90.00
_cell.angle_beta   90.00
_cell.angle_gamma   90.00
#
_symmetry.space_group_name_H-M   'P 1'
#
loop_
_entity.id
_entity.type
_entity.pdbx_description
1 polymer ?
#
loop_
_entity_poly.entity_id
_entity_poly.type
_entity_poly.pdbx_seq_one_letter_code
_entity_poly.pdbx_strand_id
1 'polypeptide(L)'
;MKGTPQNMQQNPQYENVSKEVLDFFIERTNTCSQAGIQDMIIDIGFGFGKTVAHNFQLLRELSVFKMLHKPILIGVSRKSTIYKTLGITAEEALNGTTVLHTIGLLNGANILRVHDVKEAVECVRLFDAYQA
;
A
#
# COMPACT_ATOMS: atom_id res chain seq x y z
N MET A 1 3.42 4.56 10.98
CA MET A 1 4.24 5.60 10.31
C MET A 1 5.25 6.16 11.28
N LYS A 2 6.39 6.62 10.80
CA LYS A 2 7.33 7.39 11.62
C LYS A 2 6.84 8.85 11.73
N GLY A 3 6.85 9.42 12.94
CA GLY A 3 6.34 10.76 13.21
C GLY A 3 4.82 10.84 13.45
N THR A 4 4.31 12.06 13.45
CA THR A 4 2.89 12.39 13.59
C THR A 4 2.28 12.82 12.23
N PRO A 5 0.96 12.86 12.06
CA PRO A 5 0.35 13.36 10.82
C PRO A 5 0.84 14.73 10.37
N GLN A 6 1.28 15.57 11.32
CA GLN A 6 1.75 16.93 11.05
C GLN A 6 3.20 16.98 10.54
N ASN A 7 4.07 16.03 10.93
CA ASN A 7 5.50 16.05 10.60
C ASN A 7 6.00 14.80 9.86
N MET A 8 5.15 13.80 9.60
CA MET A 8 5.52 12.52 8.99
C MET A 8 6.16 12.64 7.59
N GLN A 9 5.92 13.73 6.87
CA GLN A 9 6.47 13.99 5.55
C GLN A 9 7.77 14.80 5.57
N GLN A 10 8.20 15.22 6.76
CA GLN A 10 9.45 15.96 6.93
C GLN A 10 10.62 14.98 7.01
N ASN A 11 11.26 14.75 5.85
CA ASN A 11 12.45 13.91 5.72
C ASN A 11 12.32 12.49 6.34
N PRO A 12 11.37 11.65 5.89
CA PRO A 12 11.23 10.30 6.41
C PRO A 12 12.46 9.46 6.04
N GLN A 13 13.14 8.89 7.06
CA GLN A 13 14.34 8.08 6.87
C GLN A 13 14.04 6.60 7.17
N TYR A 14 14.46 5.74 6.25
CA TYR A 14 14.48 4.28 6.39
C TYR A 14 15.82 3.76 5.83
N GLU A 15 16.42 2.79 6.49
CA GLU A 15 17.52 2.01 5.92
C GLU A 15 16.97 1.03 4.86
N ASN A 16 15.89 0.36 5.22
CA ASN A 16 15.10 -0.48 4.31
C ASN A 16 13.62 -0.38 4.71
N VAL A 17 12.84 0.35 3.92
CA VAL A 17 11.44 0.63 4.26
C VAL A 17 10.60 -0.64 4.36
N SER A 18 10.79 -1.62 3.47
CA SER A 18 10.01 -2.86 3.47
C SER A 18 10.32 -3.71 4.71
N LYS A 19 11.59 -3.82 5.07
CA LYS A 19 12.01 -4.55 6.26
C LYS A 19 11.46 -3.89 7.53
N GLU A 20 11.61 -2.58 7.68
CA GLU A 20 11.17 -1.86 8.89
C GLU A 20 9.64 -1.88 9.03
N VAL A 21 8.90 -1.80 7.92
CA VAL A 21 7.43 -1.92 7.94
C VAL A 21 7.02 -3.37 8.26
N LEU A 22 7.73 -4.36 7.74
CA LEU A 22 7.48 -5.77 8.06
C LEU A 22 7.73 -6.06 9.56
N ASP A 23 8.87 -5.62 10.10
CA ASP A 23 9.22 -5.80 11.52
C ASP A 23 8.15 -5.15 12.42
N PHE A 24 7.66 -3.95 12.06
CA PHE A 24 6.55 -3.30 12.75
C PHE A 24 5.28 -4.17 12.76
N PHE A 25 4.92 -4.77 11.62
CA PHE A 25 3.72 -5.61 11.57
C PHE A 25 3.88 -6.93 12.30
N ILE A 26 5.06 -7.55 12.28
CA ILE A 26 5.33 -8.75 13.08
C ILE A 26 5.06 -8.47 14.57
N GLU A 27 5.59 -7.37 15.08
CA GLU A 27 5.36 -6.95 16.47
C GLU A 27 3.87 -6.67 16.74
N ARG A 28 3.22 -5.88 15.87
CA ARG A 28 1.82 -5.46 16.08
C ARG A 28 0.82 -6.60 15.93
N THR A 29 0.99 -7.47 14.95
CA THR A 29 0.11 -8.63 14.80
C THR A 29 0.25 -9.60 15.98
N ASN A 30 1.45 -9.77 16.50
CA ASN A 30 1.67 -10.56 17.71
C ASN A 30 0.96 -9.93 18.91
N THR A 31 1.12 -8.64 19.15
CA THR A 31 0.44 -7.90 20.22
C THR A 31 -1.08 -8.01 20.11
N CYS A 32 -1.63 -7.84 18.91
CA CYS A 32 -3.07 -7.98 18.68
C CYS A 32 -3.56 -9.41 18.96
N SER A 33 -2.82 -10.42 18.52
CA SER A 33 -3.15 -11.83 18.78
C SER A 33 -3.15 -12.14 20.27
N GLN A 34 -2.17 -11.65 21.02
CA GLN A 34 -2.11 -11.82 22.48
C GLN A 34 -3.28 -11.13 23.20
N ALA A 35 -3.80 -10.03 22.61
CA ALA A 35 -5.00 -9.35 23.11
C ALA A 35 -6.32 -10.03 22.67
N GLY A 36 -6.27 -11.16 21.96
CA GLY A 36 -7.44 -11.91 21.50
C GLY A 36 -8.02 -11.44 20.16
N ILE A 37 -7.36 -10.52 19.45
CA ILE A 37 -7.78 -10.06 18.11
C ILE A 37 -7.29 -11.08 17.08
N GLN A 38 -8.21 -11.74 16.39
CA GLN A 38 -7.90 -12.79 15.40
C GLN A 38 -7.95 -12.25 13.96
N ASP A 39 -8.95 -11.43 13.65
CA ASP A 39 -9.16 -10.87 12.32
C ASP A 39 -8.41 -9.56 12.16
N MET A 40 -7.40 -9.58 11.31
CA MET A 40 -6.53 -8.42 11.04
C MET A 40 -6.32 -8.24 9.55
N ILE A 41 -6.31 -6.99 9.11
CA ILE A 41 -5.95 -6.56 7.76
C ILE A 41 -4.69 -5.70 7.87
N ILE A 42 -3.72 -5.95 7.00
CA ILE A 42 -2.46 -5.21 6.97
C ILE A 42 -2.58 -4.06 5.95
N ASP A 43 -2.62 -2.82 6.42
CA ASP A 43 -2.48 -1.62 5.56
C ASP A 43 -1.03 -1.12 5.65
N ILE A 44 -0.28 -1.26 4.57
CA ILE A 44 1.16 -0.94 4.55
C ILE A 44 1.47 0.57 4.57
N GLY A 45 0.46 1.43 4.60
CA GLY A 45 0.58 2.86 4.85
C GLY A 45 1.27 3.63 3.72
N PHE A 46 0.87 3.41 2.47
CA PHE A 46 1.33 4.22 1.34
C PHE A 46 1.07 5.71 1.56
N GLY A 47 2.10 6.55 1.31
CA GLY A 47 2.00 8.00 1.42
C GLY A 47 2.07 8.55 2.84
N PHE A 48 2.19 7.71 3.86
CA PHE A 48 2.29 8.12 5.26
C PHE A 48 3.74 7.99 5.75
N GLY A 49 4.41 9.12 5.94
CA GLY A 49 5.80 9.16 6.40
C GLY A 49 6.77 8.45 5.47
N LYS A 50 6.59 8.58 4.15
CA LYS A 50 7.36 7.90 3.11
C LYS A 50 7.59 8.80 1.91
N THR A 51 8.77 8.70 1.30
CA THR A 51 9.08 9.34 0.02
C THR A 51 8.40 8.59 -1.14
N VAL A 52 8.39 9.18 -2.33
CA VAL A 52 7.95 8.50 -3.57
C VAL A 52 8.75 7.22 -3.78
N ALA A 53 10.07 7.26 -3.59
CA ALA A 53 10.95 6.09 -3.73
C ALA A 53 10.60 4.97 -2.73
N HIS A 54 10.34 5.31 -1.46
CA HIS A 54 9.91 4.35 -0.44
C HIS A 54 8.58 3.68 -0.81
N ASN A 55 7.63 4.43 -1.36
CA ASN A 55 6.34 3.87 -1.78
C ASN A 55 6.49 2.91 -2.96
N PHE A 56 7.31 3.24 -3.96
CA PHE A 56 7.59 2.31 -5.07
C PHE A 56 8.34 1.07 -4.61
N GLN A 57 9.27 1.19 -3.66
CA GLN A 57 9.94 0.03 -3.07
C GLN A 57 8.94 -0.89 -2.38
N LEU A 58 8.07 -0.35 -1.52
CA LEU A 58 7.01 -1.11 -0.86
C LEU A 58 6.08 -1.82 -1.85
N LEU A 59 5.70 -1.15 -2.94
CA LEU A 59 4.83 -1.74 -3.96
C LEU A 59 5.54 -2.88 -4.69
N ARG A 60 6.82 -2.72 -5.05
CA ARG A 60 7.63 -3.76 -5.69
C ARG A 60 7.85 -4.97 -4.80
N GLU A 61 8.06 -4.74 -3.50
CA GLU A 61 8.35 -5.76 -2.51
C GLU A 61 7.12 -6.21 -1.71
N LEU A 62 5.90 -5.87 -2.17
CA LEU A 62 4.64 -6.12 -1.46
C LEU A 62 4.45 -7.60 -1.09
N SER A 63 4.92 -8.51 -1.93
CA SER A 63 4.80 -9.95 -1.70
C SER A 63 5.49 -10.44 -0.41
N VAL A 64 6.47 -9.70 0.11
CA VAL A 64 7.15 -10.01 1.39
C VAL A 64 6.16 -10.05 2.56
N PHE A 65 5.12 -9.21 2.52
CA PHE A 65 4.11 -9.15 3.59
C PHE A 65 3.17 -10.36 3.63
N LYS A 66 3.16 -11.20 2.58
CA LYS A 66 2.40 -12.47 2.56
C LYS A 66 2.82 -13.43 3.68
N MET A 67 4.04 -13.31 4.17
CA MET A 67 4.53 -14.11 5.31
C MET A 67 3.77 -13.86 6.61
N LEU A 68 3.03 -12.76 6.72
CA LEU A 68 2.17 -12.47 7.86
C LEU A 68 0.86 -13.27 7.86
N HIS A 69 0.54 -13.96 6.76
CA HIS A 69 -0.70 -14.71 6.57
C HIS A 69 -1.97 -13.91 6.88
N LYS A 70 -1.95 -12.63 6.50
CA LYS A 70 -3.07 -11.69 6.67
C LYS A 70 -3.39 -11.02 5.34
N PRO A 71 -4.66 -10.64 5.10
CA PRO A 71 -5.01 -9.86 3.93
C PRO A 71 -4.23 -8.53 3.89
N ILE A 72 -3.72 -8.20 2.71
CA ILE A 72 -2.94 -6.98 2.47
C ILE A 72 -3.83 -5.95 1.79
N LEU A 73 -3.98 -4.78 2.42
CA LEU A 73 -4.67 -3.63 1.87
C LEU A 73 -3.66 -2.62 1.33
N ILE A 74 -3.94 -2.10 0.14
CA ILE A 74 -3.21 -0.97 -0.42
C ILE A 74 -4.12 0.23 -0.67
N GLY A 75 -3.62 1.42 -0.33
CA GLY A 75 -4.31 2.68 -0.55
C GLY A 75 -3.42 3.62 -1.37
N VAL A 76 -3.29 3.37 -2.67
CA VAL A 76 -2.44 4.17 -3.59
C VAL A 76 -3.21 5.24 -4.35
N SER A 77 -4.55 5.16 -4.34
CA SER A 77 -5.45 5.97 -5.16
C SER A 77 -5.16 7.47 -5.03
N ARG A 78 -4.89 8.11 -6.18
CA ARG A 78 -4.65 9.55 -6.36
C ARG A 78 -3.59 10.15 -5.42
N LYS A 79 -2.67 9.31 -4.90
CA LYS A 79 -1.63 9.77 -3.96
C LYS A 79 -0.44 10.41 -4.66
N SER A 80 0.34 11.13 -3.85
CA SER A 80 1.52 11.88 -4.30
C SER A 80 2.56 11.01 -5.04
N THR A 81 2.63 9.73 -4.74
CA THR A 81 3.46 8.78 -5.48
C THR A 81 3.14 8.79 -6.98
N ILE A 82 1.86 8.93 -7.36
CA ILE A 82 1.42 8.98 -8.76
C ILE A 82 1.65 10.36 -9.35
N TYR A 83 0.98 11.37 -8.81
CA TYR A 83 0.96 12.68 -9.45
C TYR A 83 2.30 13.40 -9.44
N LYS A 84 3.15 13.19 -8.42
CA LYS A 84 4.53 13.73 -8.42
C LYS A 84 5.44 13.02 -9.43
N THR A 85 5.26 11.71 -9.63
CA THR A 85 6.03 10.95 -10.63
C THR A 85 5.68 11.38 -12.05
N LEU A 86 4.40 11.65 -12.30
CA LEU A 86 3.90 12.03 -13.63
C LEU A 86 3.94 13.54 -13.90
N GLY A 87 4.16 14.38 -12.89
CA GLY A 87 4.10 15.84 -13.02
C GLY A 87 2.68 16.37 -13.29
N ILE A 88 1.67 15.73 -12.74
CA ILE A 88 0.24 16.05 -12.91
C ILE A 88 -0.41 16.39 -11.57
N THR A 89 -1.72 16.65 -11.57
CA THR A 89 -2.51 16.87 -10.34
C THR A 89 -3.13 15.57 -9.83
N ALA A 90 -3.65 15.58 -8.59
CA ALA A 90 -4.35 14.43 -8.02
C ALA A 90 -5.64 14.11 -8.78
N GLU A 91 -6.33 15.12 -9.33
CA GLU A 91 -7.53 14.98 -10.15
C GLU A 91 -7.25 14.20 -11.44
N GLU A 92 -6.07 14.38 -12.03
CA GLU A 92 -5.63 13.70 -13.26
C GLU A 92 -5.05 12.30 -13.01
N ALA A 93 -4.92 11.87 -11.75
CA ALA A 93 -4.19 10.66 -11.37
C ALA A 93 -4.99 9.35 -11.50
N LEU A 94 -6.15 9.33 -12.18
CA LEU A 94 -6.99 8.13 -12.33
C LEU A 94 -6.27 7.01 -13.07
N ASN A 95 -5.70 7.30 -14.24
CA ASN A 95 -4.98 6.29 -15.01
C ASN A 95 -3.77 5.72 -14.24
N GLY A 96 -2.96 6.58 -13.60
CA GLY A 96 -1.85 6.13 -12.77
C GLY A 96 -2.31 5.31 -11.56
N THR A 97 -3.46 5.63 -11.00
CA THR A 97 -4.09 4.84 -9.93
C THR A 97 -4.39 3.42 -10.40
N THR A 98 -5.02 3.25 -11.57
CA THR A 98 -5.33 1.93 -12.14
C THR A 98 -4.06 1.13 -12.42
N VAL A 99 -3.02 1.76 -12.93
CA VAL A 99 -1.70 1.12 -13.14
C VAL A 99 -1.13 0.59 -11.81
N LEU A 100 -1.11 1.40 -10.76
CA LEU A 100 -0.58 0.97 -9.47
C LEU A 100 -1.50 -0.04 -8.76
N HIS A 101 -2.80 -0.02 -8.97
CA HIS A 101 -3.71 -1.08 -8.53
C HIS A 101 -3.36 -2.43 -9.17
N THR A 102 -3.17 -2.45 -10.49
CA THR A 102 -2.78 -3.66 -11.22
C THR A 102 -1.46 -4.23 -10.71
N ILE A 103 -0.43 -3.39 -10.55
CA ILE A 103 0.86 -3.79 -9.98
C ILE A 103 0.69 -4.33 -8.55
N GLY A 104 -0.12 -3.67 -7.73
CA GLY A 104 -0.38 -4.08 -6.37
C GLY A 104 -1.07 -5.44 -6.28
N LEU A 105 -2.08 -5.69 -7.11
CA LEU A 105 -2.76 -6.99 -7.20
C LEU A 105 -1.80 -8.10 -7.63
N LEU A 106 -0.98 -7.87 -8.67
CA LEU A 106 0.06 -8.82 -9.11
C LEU A 106 1.05 -9.15 -7.99
N ASN A 107 1.39 -8.17 -7.15
CA ASN A 107 2.34 -8.33 -6.04
C ASN A 107 1.68 -8.82 -4.74
N GLY A 108 0.36 -9.08 -4.74
CA GLY A 108 -0.32 -9.77 -3.64
C GLY A 108 -1.21 -8.92 -2.76
N ALA A 109 -1.63 -7.74 -3.20
CA ALA A 109 -2.72 -7.02 -2.56
C ALA A 109 -4.03 -7.81 -2.66
N ASN A 110 -4.81 -7.81 -1.59
CA ASN A 110 -6.12 -8.45 -1.51
C ASN A 110 -7.25 -7.41 -1.47
N ILE A 111 -6.96 -6.20 -0.99
CA ILE A 111 -7.95 -5.13 -0.77
C ILE A 111 -7.39 -3.84 -1.35
N LEU A 112 -8.21 -3.16 -2.15
CA LEU A 112 -7.92 -1.83 -2.68
C LEU A 112 -8.80 -0.80 -1.98
N ARG A 113 -8.19 0.20 -1.33
CA ARG A 113 -8.91 1.37 -0.81
C ARG A 113 -8.81 2.50 -1.83
N VAL A 114 -9.96 2.95 -2.35
CA VAL A 114 -10.03 3.73 -3.57
C VAL A 114 -10.96 4.94 -3.47
N HIS A 115 -10.74 5.93 -4.35
CA HIS A 115 -11.69 7.02 -4.62
C HIS A 115 -12.61 6.64 -5.79
N ASP A 116 -12.08 5.99 -6.81
CA ASP A 116 -12.74 5.70 -8.08
C ASP A 116 -13.18 4.23 -8.10
N VAL A 117 -14.36 3.96 -7.52
CA VAL A 117 -14.84 2.59 -7.26
C VAL A 117 -15.08 1.81 -8.54
N LYS A 118 -15.70 2.43 -9.56
CA LYS A 118 -15.99 1.77 -10.84
C LYS A 118 -14.71 1.24 -11.48
N GLU A 119 -13.72 2.08 -11.63
CA GLU A 119 -12.43 1.76 -12.27
C GLU A 119 -11.65 0.72 -11.47
N ALA A 120 -11.74 0.76 -10.14
CA ALA A 120 -11.14 -0.24 -9.28
C ALA A 120 -11.81 -1.61 -9.44
N VAL A 121 -13.14 -1.67 -9.54
CA VAL A 121 -13.90 -2.91 -9.80
C VAL A 121 -13.55 -3.49 -11.18
N GLU A 122 -13.45 -2.65 -12.21
CA GLU A 122 -13.03 -3.07 -13.54
C GLU A 122 -11.59 -3.66 -13.49
N CYS A 123 -10.67 -3.00 -12.78
CA CYS A 123 -9.30 -3.49 -12.58
C CYS A 123 -9.29 -4.88 -11.91
N VAL A 124 -10.05 -5.08 -10.82
CA VAL A 124 -10.14 -6.36 -10.11
C VAL A 124 -10.72 -7.44 -11.03
N ARG A 125 -11.81 -7.17 -11.75
CA ARG A 125 -12.43 -8.14 -12.66
C ARG A 125 -11.49 -8.59 -13.78
N LEU A 126 -10.70 -7.66 -14.34
CA LEU A 126 -9.71 -7.99 -15.36
C LEU A 126 -8.54 -8.78 -14.76
N PHE A 127 -8.11 -8.45 -13.55
CA PHE A 127 -7.11 -9.21 -12.83
C PHE A 127 -7.57 -10.65 -12.54
N ASP A 128 -8.80 -10.84 -12.05
CA ASP A 128 -9.37 -12.15 -11.78
C ASP A 128 -9.46 -13.01 -13.05
N ALA A 129 -9.89 -12.40 -14.17
CA ALA A 129 -9.95 -13.08 -15.47
C ALA A 129 -8.54 -13.47 -15.97
N TYR A 130 -7.53 -12.64 -15.71
CA TYR A 130 -6.13 -12.93 -16.06
C TYR A 130 -5.55 -14.09 -15.22
N GLN A 131 -6.00 -14.25 -13.96
CA GLN A 131 -5.52 -15.32 -13.06
C GLN A 131 -6.23 -16.66 -13.29
N ALA A 132 -7.41 -16.66 -13.91
CA ALA A 132 -8.16 -17.87 -14.22
C ALA A 132 -7.49 -18.72 -15.30
#